data_1052736c0c88d8eb1512422928269f87
#
_entry.id   1052736c0c88d8eb1512422928269f87
#
_cell.length_a   1.000
_cell.length_b   1.000
_cell.length_c   1.000
_cell.angle_alpha   90.00
_cell.angle_beta   90.00
_cell.angle_gamma   90.00
#
_symmetry.space_group_name_H-M   'P 1'
#
loop_
_entity.id
_entity.type
_entity.pdbx_description
1 polymer ?
#
loop_
_entity_poly.entity_id
_entity_poly.type
_entity_poly.pdbx_seq_one_letter_code
_entity_poly.pdbx_strand_id
1 'polypeptide(L)'
;VTSKPAVTGHPIHPLLRERWSPRAFDSAPLPSEKIRPLLEAARWSPSGGNGQPWRFIVAARGTEAFDKVVAALNEGNVVWAPHAPLLIVAVAQTIRDNGTPSHVALYDLGQAVAHLSVQAAAEGLWTHQMGGFSADKLRETFGIPEGFQPVTVTAIGRLGDLDRLDQGLRERELAPRSRKPLSEIAFGDTWGEAAPVLEA
;
A
#
# COMPACT_ATOMS: atom_id res chain seq x y z
N VAL A 1 11.42 19.10 -0.41
CA VAL A 1 10.75 17.83 0.00
C VAL A 1 9.80 18.15 1.12
N THR A 2 8.50 17.89 0.95
CA THR A 2 7.47 18.19 1.95
C THR A 2 7.47 17.10 3.01
N SER A 3 7.83 17.44 4.25
CA SER A 3 7.65 16.55 5.40
C SER A 3 6.21 16.71 5.93
N LYS A 4 5.52 15.60 6.17
CA LYS A 4 4.13 15.56 6.67
C LYS A 4 4.01 14.57 7.83
N PRO A 5 4.70 14.78 8.96
CA PRO A 5 4.59 13.89 10.10
C PRO A 5 3.15 13.86 10.62
N ALA A 6 2.73 12.69 11.14
CA ALA A 6 1.45 12.57 11.81
C ALA A 6 1.45 13.41 13.10
N VAL A 7 0.36 14.15 13.33
CA VAL A 7 0.06 14.75 14.64
C VAL A 7 -0.63 13.66 15.45
N THR A 8 0.01 13.21 16.53
CA THR A 8 -0.44 12.07 17.35
C THR A 8 -0.67 12.48 18.79
N GLY A 9 -1.73 11.99 19.41
CA GLY A 9 -2.01 12.18 20.85
C GLY A 9 -1.09 11.34 21.75
N HIS A 10 -0.51 10.26 21.21
CA HIS A 10 0.38 9.36 21.93
C HIS A 10 1.65 9.08 21.10
N PRO A 11 2.79 8.77 21.73
CA PRO A 11 4.02 8.45 21.01
C PRO A 11 3.86 7.16 20.19
N ILE A 12 4.28 7.23 18.91
CA ILE A 12 4.36 6.07 18.03
C ILE A 12 5.77 6.02 17.40
N HIS A 13 6.14 4.86 16.85
CA HIS A 13 7.44 4.69 16.20
C HIS A 13 7.64 5.73 15.07
N PRO A 14 8.83 6.34 14.93
CA PRO A 14 9.11 7.38 13.94
C PRO A 14 8.73 7.00 12.50
N LEU A 15 9.00 5.76 12.07
CA LEU A 15 8.64 5.28 10.73
C LEU A 15 7.12 5.35 10.46
N LEU A 16 6.29 5.09 11.47
CA LEU A 16 4.83 5.20 11.36
C LEU A 16 4.38 6.66 11.34
N ARG A 17 5.04 7.51 12.14
CA ARG A 17 4.74 8.93 12.23
C ARG A 17 5.07 9.66 10.91
N GLU A 18 6.22 9.38 10.33
CA GLU A 18 6.72 10.05 9.12
C GLU A 18 6.08 9.51 7.83
N ARG A 19 5.71 8.23 7.80
CA ARG A 19 5.11 7.60 6.62
C ARG A 19 3.78 8.24 6.23
N TRP A 20 3.64 8.60 4.98
CA TRP A 20 2.38 9.01 4.35
C TRP A 20 2.33 8.49 2.91
N SER A 21 1.25 8.75 2.16
CA SER A 21 1.04 8.24 0.80
C SER A 21 1.14 9.37 -0.22
N PRO A 22 2.34 9.68 -0.74
CA PRO A 22 2.56 10.74 -1.73
C PRO A 22 2.06 10.33 -3.11
N ARG A 23 1.88 11.35 -3.97
CA ARG A 23 1.63 11.20 -5.41
C ARG A 23 2.77 11.74 -6.26
N ALA A 24 3.58 12.65 -5.71
CA ALA A 24 4.77 13.14 -6.37
C ALA A 24 5.92 12.16 -6.15
N PHE A 25 6.26 11.39 -7.18
CA PHE A 25 7.38 10.45 -7.16
C PHE A 25 8.51 10.91 -8.08
N ASP A 26 9.74 10.71 -7.64
CA ASP A 26 10.91 10.73 -8.51
C ASP A 26 10.92 9.47 -9.39
N SER A 27 11.10 9.67 -10.69
CA SER A 27 11.06 8.57 -11.66
C SER A 27 12.40 7.82 -11.82
N ALA A 28 13.43 8.19 -11.07
CA ALA A 28 14.71 7.48 -11.10
C ALA A 28 14.54 6.01 -10.70
N PRO A 29 15.10 5.07 -11.47
CA PRO A 29 14.97 3.64 -11.21
C PRO A 29 15.38 3.26 -9.79
N LEU A 30 14.70 2.28 -9.22
CA LEU A 30 15.09 1.64 -7.98
C LEU A 30 15.93 0.39 -8.28
N PRO A 31 17.14 0.28 -7.70
CA PRO A 31 17.95 -0.92 -7.87
C PRO A 31 17.33 -2.11 -7.11
N SER A 32 17.62 -3.33 -7.55
CA SER A 32 17.06 -4.56 -6.98
C SER A 32 17.36 -4.72 -5.49
N GLU A 33 18.49 -4.18 -5.02
CA GLU A 33 18.92 -4.16 -3.62
C GLU A 33 17.96 -3.35 -2.74
N LYS A 34 17.20 -2.40 -3.32
CA LYS A 34 16.16 -1.64 -2.63
C LYS A 34 14.80 -2.31 -2.71
N ILE A 35 14.54 -3.13 -3.72
CA ILE A 35 13.24 -3.79 -3.93
C ILE A 35 13.14 -5.09 -3.11
N ARG A 36 14.20 -5.90 -3.09
CA ARG A 36 14.21 -7.20 -2.39
C ARG A 36 13.87 -7.10 -0.90
N PRO A 37 14.44 -6.15 -0.11
CA PRO A 37 14.08 -6.00 1.30
C PRO A 37 12.60 -5.69 1.55
N LEU A 38 11.93 -4.98 0.61
CA LEU A 38 10.50 -4.69 0.72
C LEU A 38 9.66 -5.96 0.64
N LEU A 39 9.98 -6.83 -0.32
CA LEU A 39 9.30 -8.12 -0.50
C LEU A 39 9.64 -9.08 0.65
N GLU A 40 10.87 -9.03 1.16
CA GLU A 40 11.28 -9.83 2.31
C GLU A 40 10.52 -9.43 3.58
N ALA A 41 10.35 -8.14 3.84
CA ALA A 41 9.53 -7.65 4.95
C ALA A 41 8.06 -8.10 4.83
N ALA A 42 7.49 -8.05 3.62
CA ALA A 42 6.16 -8.58 3.35
C ALA A 42 6.08 -10.09 3.62
N ARG A 43 7.08 -10.86 3.20
CA ARG A 43 7.15 -12.32 3.37
C ARG A 43 7.19 -12.74 4.84
N TRP A 44 7.78 -11.95 5.71
CA TRP A 44 7.86 -12.21 7.16
C TRP A 44 6.65 -11.71 7.96
N SER A 45 5.57 -11.30 7.29
CA SER A 45 4.32 -10.97 8.00
C SER A 45 3.71 -12.22 8.65
N PRO A 46 3.00 -12.07 9.77
CA PRO A 46 2.20 -13.16 10.30
C PRO A 46 1.02 -13.47 9.38
N SER A 47 0.53 -14.71 9.42
CA SER A 47 -0.69 -15.12 8.72
C SER A 47 -1.40 -16.24 9.45
N GLY A 48 -2.71 -16.34 9.30
CA GLY A 48 -3.52 -17.38 9.91
C GLY A 48 -3.03 -18.77 9.52
N GLY A 49 -2.63 -19.59 10.51
CA GLY A 49 -2.08 -20.92 10.30
C GLY A 49 -0.83 -20.94 9.41
N ASN A 50 -0.07 -19.85 9.34
CA ASN A 50 1.06 -19.66 8.43
C ASN A 50 0.69 -19.87 6.95
N GLY A 51 -0.53 -19.50 6.55
CA GLY A 51 -1.07 -19.72 5.21
C GLY A 51 -0.41 -18.91 4.11
N GLN A 52 0.25 -17.79 4.45
CA GLN A 52 1.04 -16.95 3.54
C GLN A 52 0.30 -16.65 2.21
N PRO A 53 -0.91 -16.06 2.25
CA PRO A 53 -1.80 -15.96 1.09
C PRO A 53 -1.41 -14.85 0.11
N TRP A 54 -0.31 -14.17 0.33
CA TRP A 54 0.15 -13.06 -0.50
C TRP A 54 0.92 -13.51 -1.73
N ARG A 55 0.64 -12.85 -2.85
CA ARG A 55 1.43 -12.90 -4.09
C ARG A 55 1.65 -11.48 -4.56
N PHE A 56 2.78 -11.22 -5.19
CA PHE A 56 3.14 -9.88 -5.65
C PHE A 56 3.55 -9.92 -7.11
N ILE A 57 2.94 -9.04 -7.94
CA ILE A 57 3.45 -8.75 -9.28
C ILE A 57 4.32 -7.50 -9.14
N VAL A 58 5.60 -7.64 -9.46
CA VAL A 58 6.61 -6.58 -9.33
C VAL A 58 6.82 -5.97 -10.71
N ALA A 59 6.45 -4.71 -10.86
CA ALA A 59 6.44 -4.01 -12.13
C ALA A 59 7.36 -2.78 -12.05
N ALA A 60 8.60 -2.92 -12.48
CA ALA A 60 9.56 -1.82 -12.56
C ALA A 60 9.28 -0.97 -13.81
N ARG A 61 9.42 0.35 -13.69
CA ARG A 61 9.21 1.29 -14.79
C ARG A 61 10.12 0.94 -15.97
N GLY A 62 9.56 0.97 -17.18
CA GLY A 62 10.23 0.59 -18.42
C GLY A 62 10.15 -0.90 -18.74
N THR A 63 9.40 -1.69 -17.97
CA THR A 63 9.10 -3.09 -18.29
C THR A 63 7.68 -3.25 -18.82
N GLU A 64 7.42 -4.28 -19.61
CA GLU A 64 6.08 -4.63 -20.08
C GLU A 64 5.09 -4.82 -18.91
N ALA A 65 5.55 -5.40 -17.81
CA ALA A 65 4.72 -5.56 -16.60
C ALA A 65 4.25 -4.20 -16.06
N PHE A 66 5.10 -3.18 -16.09
CA PHE A 66 4.74 -1.83 -15.67
C PHE A 66 3.64 -1.24 -16.54
N ASP A 67 3.79 -1.34 -17.86
CA ASP A 67 2.81 -0.82 -18.83
C ASP A 67 1.45 -1.52 -18.67
N LYS A 68 1.47 -2.83 -18.44
CA LYS A 68 0.28 -3.65 -18.14
C LYS A 68 -0.44 -3.18 -16.87
N VAL A 69 0.30 -2.90 -15.79
CA VAL A 69 -0.28 -2.39 -14.53
C VAL A 69 -0.84 -0.99 -14.73
N VAL A 70 -0.11 -0.09 -15.38
CA VAL A 70 -0.56 1.28 -15.68
C VAL A 70 -1.84 1.26 -16.49
N ALA A 71 -1.93 0.39 -17.51
CA ALA A 71 -3.13 0.26 -18.33
C ALA A 71 -4.37 -0.21 -17.56
N ALA A 72 -4.21 -0.82 -16.39
CA ALA A 72 -5.30 -1.24 -15.53
C ALA A 72 -5.72 -0.18 -14.49
N LEU A 73 -4.95 0.91 -14.31
CA LEU A 73 -5.29 1.97 -13.37
C LEU A 73 -6.52 2.76 -13.85
N ASN A 74 -7.31 3.26 -12.89
CA ASN A 74 -8.40 4.19 -13.19
C ASN A 74 -7.87 5.60 -13.47
N GLU A 75 -8.76 6.49 -13.97
CA GLU A 75 -8.45 7.86 -14.36
C GLU A 75 -7.78 8.68 -13.23
N GLY A 76 -8.19 8.48 -11.97
CA GLY A 76 -7.65 9.21 -10.83
C GLY A 76 -6.22 8.80 -10.44
N ASN A 77 -5.77 7.62 -10.86
CA ASN A 77 -4.44 7.11 -10.54
C ASN A 77 -3.47 7.16 -11.73
N VAL A 78 -3.97 6.99 -12.95
CA VAL A 78 -3.13 7.00 -14.15
C VAL A 78 -2.42 8.34 -14.40
N VAL A 79 -2.94 9.43 -13.84
CA VAL A 79 -2.38 10.77 -14.02
C VAL A 79 -1.11 11.02 -13.19
N TRP A 80 -0.83 10.23 -12.16
CA TRP A 80 0.34 10.42 -11.30
C TRP A 80 1.16 9.14 -11.05
N ALA A 81 0.53 7.98 -10.94
CA ALA A 81 1.20 6.73 -10.58
C ALA A 81 2.27 6.27 -11.59
N PRO A 82 2.16 6.55 -12.92
CA PRO A 82 3.21 6.22 -13.88
C PRO A 82 4.54 6.96 -13.67
N HIS A 83 4.58 7.97 -12.81
CA HIS A 83 5.82 8.64 -12.43
C HIS A 83 6.61 7.87 -11.36
N ALA A 84 5.99 6.94 -10.63
CA ALA A 84 6.70 6.07 -9.71
C ALA A 84 7.62 5.10 -10.46
N PRO A 85 8.84 4.83 -9.94
CA PRO A 85 9.78 3.89 -10.57
C PRO A 85 9.37 2.43 -10.40
N LEU A 86 8.45 2.13 -9.47
CA LEU A 86 8.01 0.77 -9.16
C LEU A 86 6.52 0.76 -8.82
N LEU A 87 5.80 -0.18 -9.42
CA LEU A 87 4.44 -0.56 -9.03
C LEU A 87 4.45 -2.02 -8.55
N ILE A 88 3.74 -2.30 -7.47
CA ILE A 88 3.55 -3.66 -6.97
C ILE A 88 2.05 -3.92 -6.87
N VAL A 89 1.57 -4.96 -7.58
CA VAL A 89 0.20 -5.46 -7.41
C VAL A 89 0.21 -6.49 -6.29
N ALA A 90 -0.56 -6.25 -5.24
CA ALA A 90 -0.76 -7.18 -4.15
C ALA A 90 -2.00 -8.04 -4.44
N VAL A 91 -1.80 -9.36 -4.45
CA VAL A 91 -2.80 -10.38 -4.80
C VAL A 91 -2.98 -11.33 -3.63
N ALA A 92 -4.23 -11.55 -3.19
CA ALA A 92 -4.58 -12.49 -2.14
C ALA A 92 -4.98 -13.85 -2.71
N GLN A 93 -4.47 -14.93 -2.16
CA GLN A 93 -5.00 -16.28 -2.37
C GLN A 93 -6.24 -16.46 -1.49
N THR A 94 -7.43 -16.30 -2.08
CA THR A 94 -8.71 -16.36 -1.37
C THR A 94 -9.27 -17.77 -1.26
N ILE A 95 -8.78 -18.70 -2.08
CA ILE A 95 -9.06 -20.13 -2.00
C ILE A 95 -7.76 -20.86 -1.64
N ARG A 96 -7.77 -21.62 -0.55
CA ARG A 96 -6.62 -22.41 -0.10
C ARG A 96 -6.36 -23.57 -1.05
N ASP A 97 -5.17 -24.16 -0.97
CA ASP A 97 -4.77 -25.31 -1.82
C ASP A 97 -5.70 -26.54 -1.67
N ASN A 98 -6.37 -26.67 -0.53
CA ASN A 98 -7.38 -27.70 -0.29
C ASN A 98 -8.78 -27.34 -0.81
N GLY A 99 -8.93 -26.25 -1.57
CA GLY A 99 -10.19 -25.81 -2.16
C GLY A 99 -11.12 -25.03 -1.20
N THR A 100 -10.73 -24.80 0.07
CA THR A 100 -11.59 -24.07 1.02
C THR A 100 -11.35 -22.57 0.96
N PRO A 101 -12.40 -21.71 1.09
CA PRO A 101 -12.24 -20.27 1.19
C PRO A 101 -11.40 -19.85 2.40
N SER A 102 -10.58 -18.83 2.23
CA SER A 102 -9.81 -18.20 3.31
C SER A 102 -10.44 -16.88 3.73
N HIS A 103 -11.08 -16.85 4.89
CA HIS A 103 -11.71 -15.63 5.41
C HIS A 103 -10.72 -14.58 5.91
N VAL A 104 -9.45 -14.95 6.11
CA VAL A 104 -8.39 -14.07 6.62
C VAL A 104 -7.38 -13.64 5.54
N ALA A 105 -7.50 -14.13 4.31
CA ALA A 105 -6.51 -13.86 3.26
C ALA A 105 -6.28 -12.36 2.99
N LEU A 106 -7.36 -11.57 2.98
CA LEU A 106 -7.27 -10.12 2.76
C LEU A 106 -6.64 -9.40 3.96
N TYR A 107 -6.96 -9.85 5.18
CA TYR A 107 -6.35 -9.32 6.41
C TYR A 107 -4.85 -9.61 6.44
N ASP A 108 -4.44 -10.84 6.16
CA ASP A 108 -3.04 -11.27 6.12
C ASP A 108 -2.26 -10.53 5.03
N LEU A 109 -2.85 -10.37 3.83
CA LEU A 109 -2.26 -9.56 2.76
C LEU A 109 -2.09 -8.09 3.19
N GLY A 110 -3.08 -7.52 3.88
CA GLY A 110 -3.00 -6.15 4.40
C GLY A 110 -1.82 -5.98 5.37
N GLN A 111 -1.56 -6.95 6.24
CA GLN A 111 -0.38 -6.96 7.12
C GLN A 111 0.92 -7.02 6.31
N ALA A 112 0.99 -7.89 5.29
CA ALA A 112 2.17 -8.00 4.42
C ALA A 112 2.48 -6.68 3.71
N VAL A 113 1.47 -6.00 3.17
CA VAL A 113 1.62 -4.67 2.53
C VAL A 113 1.99 -3.59 3.55
N ALA A 114 1.51 -3.69 4.81
CA ALA A 114 1.91 -2.78 5.88
C ALA A 114 3.39 -2.95 6.25
N HIS A 115 3.89 -4.18 6.41
CA HIS A 115 5.31 -4.46 6.66
C HIS A 115 6.20 -3.97 5.51
N LEU A 116 5.80 -4.23 4.25
CA LEU A 116 6.46 -3.67 3.06
C LEU A 116 6.57 -2.14 3.15
N SER A 117 5.49 -1.47 3.57
CA SER A 117 5.45 -0.01 3.66
C SER A 117 6.33 0.55 4.76
N VAL A 118 6.44 -0.15 5.90
CA VAL A 118 7.34 0.23 7.00
C VAL A 118 8.80 0.04 6.57
N GLN A 119 9.12 -1.08 5.90
CA GLN A 119 10.45 -1.31 5.36
C GLN A 119 10.83 -0.26 4.30
N ALA A 120 9.89 0.10 3.42
CA ALA A 120 10.11 1.18 2.45
C ALA A 120 10.47 2.49 3.14
N ALA A 121 9.75 2.86 4.20
CA ALA A 121 10.05 4.06 4.98
C ALA A 121 11.45 3.99 5.63
N ALA A 122 11.86 2.84 6.14
CA ALA A 122 13.21 2.63 6.68
C ALA A 122 14.31 2.77 5.62
N GLU A 123 14.01 2.46 4.35
CA GLU A 123 14.90 2.61 3.20
C GLU A 123 14.85 4.01 2.55
N GLY A 124 14.11 4.96 3.16
CA GLY A 124 13.93 6.32 2.61
C GLY A 124 13.04 6.35 1.36
N LEU A 125 12.14 5.36 1.23
CA LEU A 125 11.15 5.26 0.17
C LEU A 125 9.75 5.52 0.71
N TRP A 126 8.86 5.97 -0.17
CA TRP A 126 7.45 6.18 0.12
C TRP A 126 6.59 5.21 -0.68
N THR A 127 5.45 4.89 -0.09
CA THR A 127 4.46 3.98 -0.70
C THR A 127 3.09 4.65 -0.76
N HIS A 128 2.36 4.42 -1.86
CA HIS A 128 0.98 4.81 -1.99
C HIS A 128 0.15 3.64 -2.53
N GLN A 129 -0.67 3.07 -1.66
CA GLN A 129 -1.58 1.97 -2.01
C GLN A 129 -2.84 2.53 -2.69
N MET A 130 -3.21 1.96 -3.83
CA MET A 130 -4.35 2.34 -4.65
C MET A 130 -5.34 1.18 -4.75
N GLY A 131 -6.64 1.48 -4.49
CA GLY A 131 -7.75 0.58 -4.79
C GLY A 131 -8.43 0.88 -6.14
N GLY A 132 -8.05 1.99 -6.79
CA GLY A 132 -8.65 2.44 -8.04
C GLY A 132 -7.95 1.85 -9.27
N PHE A 133 -8.30 0.62 -9.64
CA PHE A 133 -7.84 -0.10 -10.82
C PHE A 133 -8.87 -1.16 -11.23
N SER A 134 -8.74 -1.71 -12.44
CA SER A 134 -9.55 -2.83 -12.92
C SER A 134 -8.88 -4.17 -12.53
N ALA A 135 -9.47 -4.87 -11.56
CA ALA A 135 -9.01 -6.19 -11.14
C ALA A 135 -9.16 -7.21 -12.28
N ASP A 136 -10.23 -7.13 -13.06
CA ASP A 136 -10.46 -8.05 -14.19
C ASP A 136 -9.42 -7.87 -15.28
N LYS A 137 -9.05 -6.62 -15.59
CA LYS A 137 -7.98 -6.32 -16.55
C LYS A 137 -6.63 -6.87 -16.09
N LEU A 138 -6.29 -6.72 -14.78
CA LEU A 138 -5.08 -7.32 -14.22
C LEU A 138 -5.13 -8.84 -14.28
N ARG A 139 -6.29 -9.43 -13.97
CA ARG A 139 -6.50 -10.88 -14.01
C ARG A 139 -6.26 -11.44 -15.41
N GLU A 140 -6.89 -10.83 -16.43
CA GLU A 140 -6.74 -11.20 -17.82
C GLU A 140 -5.29 -11.03 -18.31
N THR A 141 -4.71 -9.83 -18.04
CA THR A 141 -3.40 -9.44 -18.60
C THR A 141 -2.24 -10.24 -18.00
N PHE A 142 -2.34 -10.62 -16.72
CA PHE A 142 -1.29 -11.39 -16.02
C PHE A 142 -1.63 -12.88 -15.87
N GLY A 143 -2.76 -13.35 -16.37
CA GLY A 143 -3.18 -14.75 -16.23
C GLY A 143 -3.40 -15.14 -14.76
N ILE A 144 -3.93 -14.23 -13.92
CA ILE A 144 -4.16 -14.52 -12.50
C ILE A 144 -5.30 -15.52 -12.39
N PRO A 145 -5.07 -16.73 -11.83
CA PRO A 145 -6.07 -17.78 -11.81
C PRO A 145 -7.22 -17.52 -10.85
N GLU A 146 -8.30 -18.29 -10.98
CA GLU A 146 -9.35 -18.34 -9.97
C GLU A 146 -8.78 -18.66 -8.58
N GLY A 147 -9.44 -18.15 -7.53
CA GLY A 147 -8.95 -18.29 -6.17
C GLY A 147 -7.88 -17.28 -5.77
N PHE A 148 -7.45 -16.40 -6.70
CA PHE A 148 -6.56 -15.28 -6.41
C PHE A 148 -7.23 -13.95 -6.76
N GLN A 149 -7.10 -12.96 -5.88
CA GLN A 149 -7.75 -11.66 -6.00
C GLN A 149 -6.73 -10.52 -5.97
N PRO A 150 -6.57 -9.72 -7.05
CA PRO A 150 -5.87 -8.44 -6.97
C PRO A 150 -6.59 -7.50 -5.99
N VAL A 151 -5.85 -6.95 -5.02
CA VAL A 151 -6.43 -6.16 -3.92
C VAL A 151 -5.99 -4.71 -3.95
N THR A 152 -4.70 -4.46 -4.17
CA THR A 152 -4.14 -3.11 -4.28
C THR A 152 -3.02 -3.05 -5.30
N VAL A 153 -2.85 -1.87 -5.89
CA VAL A 153 -1.62 -1.50 -6.61
C VAL A 153 -0.88 -0.49 -5.75
N THR A 154 0.38 -0.74 -5.42
CA THR A 154 1.22 0.15 -4.61
C THR A 154 2.27 0.81 -5.48
N ALA A 155 2.24 2.14 -5.56
CA ALA A 155 3.31 2.95 -6.13
C ALA A 155 4.42 3.13 -5.08
N ILE A 156 5.68 2.95 -5.47
CA ILE A 156 6.85 2.99 -4.58
C ILE A 156 7.98 3.79 -5.22
N GLY A 157 8.58 4.70 -4.47
CA GLY A 157 9.69 5.52 -4.95
C GLY A 157 10.17 6.54 -3.93
N ARG A 158 11.14 7.36 -4.33
CA ARG A 158 11.52 8.57 -3.60
C ARG A 158 10.49 9.67 -3.86
N LEU A 159 10.42 10.64 -2.96
CA LEU A 159 9.63 11.84 -3.21
C LEU A 159 10.18 12.59 -4.43
N GLY A 160 9.26 12.98 -5.30
CA GLY A 160 9.53 13.79 -6.48
C GLY A 160 9.14 15.25 -6.29
N ASP A 161 9.15 15.98 -7.40
CA ASP A 161 8.79 17.37 -7.46
C ASP A 161 7.25 17.54 -7.48
N LEU A 162 6.74 18.37 -6.58
CA LEU A 162 5.32 18.74 -6.50
C LEU A 162 4.81 19.46 -7.75
N ASP A 163 5.69 20.16 -8.46
CA ASP A 163 5.34 20.91 -9.67
C ASP A 163 4.95 20.01 -10.85
N ARG A 164 5.19 18.71 -10.74
CA ARG A 164 4.72 17.69 -11.70
C ARG A 164 3.24 17.32 -11.51
N LEU A 165 2.64 17.66 -10.39
CA LEU A 165 1.23 17.42 -10.11
C LEU A 165 0.39 18.57 -10.63
N ASP A 166 -0.80 18.28 -11.16
CA ASP A 166 -1.80 19.30 -11.41
C ASP A 166 -2.21 20.00 -10.10
N GLN A 167 -2.90 21.13 -10.23
CA GLN A 167 -3.29 21.95 -9.06
C GLN A 167 -4.11 21.14 -8.04
N GLY A 168 -5.08 20.34 -8.47
CA GLY A 168 -5.96 19.59 -7.58
C GLY A 168 -5.22 18.47 -6.83
N LEU A 169 -4.28 17.80 -7.49
CA LEU A 169 -3.43 16.79 -6.86
C LEU A 169 -2.42 17.44 -5.91
N ARG A 170 -1.86 18.60 -6.28
CA ARG A 170 -0.94 19.36 -5.43
C ARG A 170 -1.61 19.86 -4.14
N GLU A 171 -2.84 20.35 -4.23
CA GLU A 171 -3.61 20.77 -3.04
C GLU A 171 -3.85 19.57 -2.09
N ARG A 172 -4.22 18.40 -2.61
CA ARG A 172 -4.35 17.16 -1.82
C ARG A 172 -3.03 16.71 -1.23
N GLU A 173 -1.94 16.89 -1.96
CA GLU A 173 -0.60 16.53 -1.51
C GLU A 173 -0.16 17.41 -0.32
N LEU A 174 -0.51 18.68 -0.33
CA LEU A 174 -0.17 19.67 0.71
C LEU A 174 -1.17 19.64 1.88
N ALA A 175 -2.37 19.11 1.70
CA ALA A 175 -3.40 19.08 2.74
C ALA A 175 -2.92 18.39 4.03
N PRO A 176 -3.30 18.86 5.22
CA PRO A 176 -2.98 18.25 6.48
C PRO A 176 -3.46 16.79 6.56
N ARG A 177 -2.72 15.97 7.28
CA ARG A 177 -3.16 14.60 7.60
C ARG A 177 -4.12 14.61 8.76
N SER A 178 -5.17 13.81 8.69
CA SER A 178 -6.13 13.64 9.78
C SER A 178 -6.44 12.16 10.02
N ARG A 179 -6.89 11.88 11.23
CA ARG A 179 -7.46 10.59 11.63
C ARG A 179 -8.62 10.83 12.56
N LYS A 180 -9.53 9.87 12.64
CA LYS A 180 -10.56 9.82 13.66
C LYS A 180 -9.90 9.74 15.04
N PRO A 181 -10.51 10.30 16.09
CA PRO A 181 -10.05 10.12 17.46
C PRO A 181 -10.13 8.64 17.87
N LEU A 182 -9.32 8.24 18.86
CA LEU A 182 -9.30 6.85 19.32
C LEU A 182 -10.67 6.39 19.85
N SER A 183 -11.45 7.29 20.43
CA SER A 183 -12.81 7.01 20.95
C SER A 183 -13.81 6.58 19.87
N GLU A 184 -13.55 6.88 18.59
CA GLU A 184 -14.37 6.44 17.47
C GLU A 184 -13.92 5.10 16.84
N ILE A 185 -12.80 4.53 17.28
CA ILE A 185 -12.21 3.33 16.67
C ILE A 185 -11.80 2.25 17.66
N ALA A 186 -11.83 2.55 18.97
CA ALA A 186 -11.50 1.59 20.02
C ALA A 186 -12.61 1.60 21.07
N PHE A 187 -13.33 0.50 21.15
CA PHE A 187 -14.52 0.35 21.99
C PHE A 187 -14.25 -0.63 23.11
N GLY A 188 -14.97 -0.42 24.24
CA GLY A 188 -14.93 -1.25 25.42
C GLY A 188 -16.01 -2.36 25.41
N ASP A 189 -16.83 -2.38 26.45
CA ASP A 189 -17.83 -3.44 26.68
C ASP A 189 -18.96 -3.41 25.64
N THR A 190 -19.25 -2.25 25.07
CA THR A 190 -20.31 -2.07 24.07
C THR A 190 -19.75 -1.45 22.79
N TRP A 191 -20.21 -1.92 21.64
CA TRP A 191 -19.86 -1.32 20.36
C TRP A 191 -20.35 0.13 20.29
N GLY A 192 -19.44 1.06 20.00
CA GLY A 192 -19.70 2.50 19.91
C GLY A 192 -19.40 3.25 21.21
N GLU A 193 -19.18 2.59 22.34
CA GLU A 193 -18.73 3.20 23.59
C GLU A 193 -17.20 3.13 23.69
N ALA A 194 -16.56 4.29 23.89
CA ALA A 194 -15.10 4.36 23.98
C ALA A 194 -14.54 3.44 25.07
N ALA A 195 -13.42 2.76 24.77
CA ALA A 195 -12.77 1.90 25.76
C ALA A 195 -12.29 2.73 26.97
N PRO A 196 -12.54 2.30 28.24
CA PRO A 196 -12.19 3.05 29.46
C PRO A 196 -10.69 3.42 29.53
N VAL A 197 -9.81 2.63 28.95
CA VAL A 197 -8.36 2.92 28.88
C VAL A 197 -8.03 4.22 28.13
N LEU A 198 -8.97 4.80 27.40
CA LEU A 198 -8.79 6.05 26.66
C LEU A 198 -9.11 7.29 27.51
N GLU A 199 -9.69 7.13 28.71
CA GLU A 199 -10.12 8.22 29.61
C GLU A 199 -9.02 8.62 30.60
N ALA A 200 -7.81 8.05 30.53
CA ALA A 200 -6.71 8.27 31.48
C ALA A 200 -5.77 9.41 31.05
#